data_29bf333249064c651786a9ded142c3f4
#
_entry.id   29bf333249064c651786a9ded142c3f4
#
_cell.length_a   1.000
_cell.length_b   1.000
_cell.length_c   1.000
_cell.angle_alpha   90.00
_cell.angle_beta   90.00
_cell.angle_gamma   90.00
#
_symmetry.space_group_name_H-M   'P 1'
#
loop_
_entity.id
_entity.type
_entity.pdbx_description
1 polymer ?
#
loop_
_entity_poly.entity_id
_entity_poly.type
_entity_poly.pdbx_seq_one_letter_code
_entity_poly.pdbx_strand_id
1 'polypeptide(L)'
;MEMPGRTFIARHGETVFNAARRMQGVAIDTPLTRAGFAQADAMGAALASYLGTDVPPLALWASTSGRALQTLAVVCEHIGADWHTALHDARLCEIDVGKWGGRTYAEISAEQGPIVDAEHHLFSTRPPGGEWYDGIATRLSAWVDTARHDGRDRLVLMHGISSRVLRGLLTSVVPDQRWGCGVAANLSQGSMVMIENGRETVVVHGDGAAPA
;
A
#
# COMPACT_ATOMS: atom_id res chain seq x y z
N MET A 1 11.31 -12.88 6.20
CA MET A 1 11.63 -13.09 4.76
C MET A 1 12.60 -11.98 4.37
N GLU A 2 13.84 -12.32 3.95
CA GLU A 2 14.84 -11.29 3.61
C GLU A 2 14.67 -10.79 2.19
N MET A 3 14.75 -9.47 2.03
CA MET A 3 14.83 -8.77 0.75
C MET A 3 16.17 -8.03 0.69
N PRO A 4 17.02 -8.28 -0.31
CA PRO A 4 18.27 -7.52 -0.48
C PRO A 4 17.95 -6.08 -0.88
N GLY A 5 18.75 -5.12 -0.44
CA GLY A 5 18.54 -3.69 -0.67
C GLY A 5 17.42 -3.10 0.17
N ARG A 6 17.26 -1.78 0.10
CA ARG A 6 16.19 -1.04 0.78
C ARG A 6 14.87 -1.19 0.00
N THR A 7 13.79 -1.40 0.73
CA THR A 7 12.44 -1.46 0.14
C THR A 7 11.62 -0.29 0.67
N PHE A 8 11.38 0.70 -0.19
CA PHE A 8 10.48 1.82 0.09
C PHE A 8 9.06 1.40 -0.26
N ILE A 9 8.16 1.42 0.72
CA ILE A 9 6.75 1.04 0.53
C ILE A 9 5.90 2.27 0.79
N ALA A 10 5.14 2.69 -0.22
CA ALA A 10 4.27 3.85 -0.15
C ALA A 10 2.80 3.46 -0.38
N ARG A 11 1.92 4.08 0.41
CA ARG A 11 0.48 4.05 0.17
C ARG A 11 0.10 5.18 -0.77
N HIS A 12 -0.70 4.87 -1.81
CA HIS A 12 -1.20 5.88 -2.76
C HIS A 12 -1.87 7.07 -2.07
N GLY A 13 -1.91 8.23 -2.73
CA GLY A 13 -2.61 9.42 -2.28
C GLY A 13 -4.13 9.24 -2.20
N GLU A 14 -4.82 10.19 -1.57
CA GLU A 14 -6.28 10.18 -1.44
C GLU A 14 -6.98 10.10 -2.80
N THR A 15 -8.02 9.25 -2.88
CA THR A 15 -8.87 9.10 -4.06
C THR A 15 -10.27 9.67 -3.79
N VAL A 16 -11.04 9.85 -4.87
CA VAL A 16 -12.46 10.23 -4.78
C VAL A 16 -13.28 9.23 -3.94
N PHE A 17 -12.90 7.95 -3.90
CA PHE A 17 -13.54 6.95 -3.06
C PHE A 17 -13.16 7.11 -1.59
N ASN A 18 -11.89 7.39 -1.30
CA ASN A 18 -11.46 7.68 0.08
C ASN A 18 -12.19 8.90 0.64
N ALA A 19 -12.25 10.00 -0.12
CA ALA A 19 -12.97 11.21 0.27
C ALA A 19 -14.47 10.96 0.52
N ALA A 20 -15.07 10.05 -0.26
CA ALA A 20 -16.46 9.62 -0.11
C ALA A 20 -16.67 8.48 0.91
N ARG A 21 -15.62 8.03 1.60
CA ARG A 21 -15.63 6.85 2.50
C ARG A 21 -16.22 5.60 1.87
N ARG A 22 -15.95 5.37 0.57
CA ARG A 22 -16.36 4.18 -0.19
C ARG A 22 -15.23 3.17 -0.28
N MET A 23 -15.60 1.91 -0.20
CA MET A 23 -14.65 0.79 -0.38
C MET A 23 -14.22 0.68 -1.82
N GLN A 24 -12.93 0.69 -2.07
CA GLN A 24 -12.34 0.61 -3.41
C GLN A 24 -11.97 -0.82 -3.78
N GLY A 25 -11.32 -1.53 -2.85
CA GLY A 25 -10.77 -2.85 -3.11
C GLY A 25 -9.90 -2.86 -4.37
N VAL A 26 -10.17 -3.80 -5.25
CA VAL A 26 -9.47 -3.97 -6.53
C VAL A 26 -9.97 -3.05 -7.66
N ALA A 27 -10.91 -2.12 -7.40
CA ALA A 27 -11.35 -1.17 -8.42
C ALA A 27 -10.16 -0.39 -9.00
N ILE A 28 -10.01 -0.41 -10.33
CA ILE A 28 -8.86 0.18 -11.02
C ILE A 28 -9.04 1.68 -11.31
N ASP A 29 -10.28 2.12 -11.53
CA ASP A 29 -10.62 3.45 -12.03
C ASP A 29 -11.06 4.40 -10.90
N THR A 30 -10.23 4.53 -9.86
CA THR A 30 -10.48 5.46 -8.76
C THR A 30 -9.38 6.53 -8.76
N PRO A 31 -9.62 7.71 -9.39
CA PRO A 31 -8.60 8.73 -9.54
C PRO A 31 -8.27 9.41 -8.21
N LEU A 32 -7.07 9.99 -8.15
CA LEU A 32 -6.65 10.83 -7.04
C LEU A 32 -7.48 12.12 -6.97
N THR A 33 -7.72 12.60 -5.75
CA THR A 33 -8.20 13.97 -5.50
C THR A 33 -7.04 14.97 -5.62
N ARG A 34 -7.35 16.27 -5.56
CA ARG A 34 -6.29 17.30 -5.46
C ARG A 34 -5.42 17.09 -4.20
N ALA A 35 -6.02 16.70 -3.07
CA ALA A 35 -5.29 16.36 -1.87
C ALA A 35 -4.39 15.13 -2.11
N GLY A 36 -4.88 14.12 -2.83
CA GLY A 36 -4.09 12.94 -3.20
C GLY A 36 -2.88 13.26 -4.07
N PHE A 37 -3.00 14.20 -5.02
CA PHE A 37 -1.84 14.68 -5.78
C PHE A 37 -0.84 15.43 -4.88
N ALA A 38 -1.31 16.32 -3.99
CA ALA A 38 -0.43 17.01 -3.04
C ALA A 38 0.30 16.03 -2.10
N GLN A 39 -0.37 14.94 -1.69
CA GLN A 39 0.25 13.86 -0.92
C GLN A 39 1.34 13.14 -1.73
N ALA A 40 1.11 12.90 -3.01
CA ALA A 40 2.10 12.30 -3.91
C ALA A 40 3.32 13.21 -4.07
N ASP A 41 3.11 14.53 -4.23
CA ASP A 41 4.18 15.54 -4.25
C ASP A 41 5.02 15.51 -2.96
N ALA A 42 4.35 15.52 -1.80
CA ALA A 42 5.03 15.47 -0.51
C ALA A 42 5.86 14.18 -0.33
N MET A 43 5.32 13.04 -0.77
CA MET A 43 6.07 11.77 -0.77
C MET A 43 7.29 11.80 -1.68
N GLY A 44 7.14 12.35 -2.88
CA GLY A 44 8.24 12.49 -3.84
C GLY A 44 9.35 13.38 -3.30
N ALA A 45 9.00 14.55 -2.77
CA ALA A 45 9.95 15.48 -2.15
C ALA A 45 10.67 14.85 -0.94
N ALA A 46 9.94 14.14 -0.09
CA ALA A 46 10.51 13.45 1.07
C ALA A 46 11.48 12.33 0.64
N LEU A 47 11.12 11.54 -0.36
CA LEU A 47 11.98 10.49 -0.89
C LEU A 47 13.24 11.07 -1.52
N ALA A 48 13.13 12.13 -2.34
CA ALA A 48 14.26 12.82 -2.94
C ALA A 48 15.22 13.36 -1.85
N SER A 49 14.67 13.98 -0.81
CA SER A 49 15.46 14.45 0.34
C SER A 49 16.15 13.30 1.09
N TYR A 50 15.46 12.17 1.25
CA TYR A 50 15.99 10.98 1.92
C TYR A 50 17.13 10.31 1.14
N LEU A 51 17.00 10.26 -0.18
CA LEU A 51 17.99 9.65 -1.07
C LEU A 51 19.22 10.54 -1.30
N GLY A 52 19.07 11.86 -1.19
CA GLY A 52 20.14 12.84 -1.44
C GLY A 52 20.44 13.05 -2.93
N THR A 53 21.63 13.56 -3.25
CA THR A 53 22.01 13.96 -4.62
C THR A 53 22.39 12.78 -5.52
N ASP A 54 22.92 11.71 -4.95
CA ASP A 54 23.34 10.51 -5.68
C ASP A 54 22.24 9.43 -5.55
N VAL A 55 21.12 9.65 -6.24
CA VAL A 55 19.99 8.69 -6.21
C VAL A 55 20.40 7.40 -6.91
N PRO A 56 20.50 6.26 -6.18
CA PRO A 56 20.76 4.99 -6.83
C PRO A 56 19.56 4.61 -7.70
N PRO A 57 19.78 3.90 -8.83
CA PRO A 57 18.68 3.47 -9.68
C PRO A 57 17.75 2.51 -8.90
N LEU A 58 16.53 2.97 -8.62
CA LEU A 58 15.51 2.18 -7.94
C LEU A 58 14.81 1.23 -8.91
N ALA A 59 14.55 0.01 -8.47
CA ALA A 59 13.56 -0.85 -9.11
C ALA A 59 12.16 -0.32 -8.77
N LEU A 60 11.41 0.14 -9.77
CA LEU A 60 10.07 0.72 -9.57
C LEU A 60 9.00 -0.36 -9.70
N TRP A 61 8.15 -0.48 -8.69
CA TRP A 61 7.03 -1.42 -8.64
C TRP A 61 5.74 -0.69 -8.26
N ALA A 62 4.65 -1.04 -8.90
CA ALA A 62 3.33 -0.54 -8.53
C ALA A 62 2.25 -1.61 -8.69
N SER A 63 1.21 -1.48 -7.87
CA SER A 63 -0.08 -2.11 -8.15
C SER A 63 -0.61 -1.66 -9.51
N THR A 64 -1.42 -2.48 -10.15
CA THR A 64 -2.05 -2.17 -11.44
C THR A 64 -3.17 -1.13 -11.34
N SER A 65 -3.53 -0.66 -10.14
CA SER A 65 -4.59 0.34 -9.94
C SER A 65 -4.14 1.74 -10.32
N GLY A 66 -4.99 2.50 -11.04
CA GLY A 66 -4.67 3.84 -11.53
C GLY A 66 -4.19 4.81 -10.45
N ARG A 67 -4.77 4.76 -9.23
CA ARG A 67 -4.34 5.58 -8.09
C ARG A 67 -2.89 5.32 -7.66
N ALA A 68 -2.42 4.07 -7.73
CA ALA A 68 -1.03 3.74 -7.42
C ALA A 68 -0.10 4.22 -8.53
N LEU A 69 -0.51 4.06 -9.79
CA LEU A 69 0.25 4.51 -10.96
C LEU A 69 0.37 6.04 -11.02
N GLN A 70 -0.73 6.77 -10.73
CA GLN A 70 -0.73 8.23 -10.67
C GLN A 70 0.20 8.73 -9.55
N THR A 71 0.15 8.10 -8.37
CA THR A 71 1.04 8.44 -7.27
C THR A 71 2.50 8.17 -7.63
N LEU A 72 2.80 7.02 -8.25
CA LEU A 72 4.15 6.68 -8.68
C LEU A 72 4.68 7.70 -9.71
N ALA A 73 3.86 8.12 -10.68
CA ALA A 73 4.28 9.08 -11.70
C ALA A 73 4.77 10.39 -11.07
N VAL A 74 4.01 10.94 -10.13
CA VAL A 74 4.39 12.17 -9.41
C VAL A 74 5.67 11.97 -8.58
N VAL A 75 5.80 10.84 -7.86
CA VAL A 75 7.01 10.54 -7.09
C VAL A 75 8.24 10.43 -7.99
N CYS A 76 8.10 9.80 -9.17
CA CYS A 76 9.19 9.67 -10.15
C CYS A 76 9.71 11.03 -10.65
N GLU A 77 8.83 12.03 -10.83
CA GLU A 77 9.25 13.39 -11.22
C GLU A 77 10.22 13.99 -10.19
N HIS A 78 9.95 13.81 -8.88
CA HIS A 78 10.80 14.33 -7.80
C HIS A 78 12.18 13.67 -7.71
N ILE A 79 12.26 12.38 -8.00
CA ILE A 79 13.52 11.61 -7.90
C ILE A 79 14.24 11.44 -9.24
N GLY A 80 13.73 12.04 -10.32
CA GLY A 80 14.30 11.91 -11.67
C GLY A 80 14.29 10.49 -12.22
N ALA A 81 13.36 9.64 -11.78
CA ALA A 81 13.25 8.25 -12.23
C ALA A 81 12.37 8.12 -13.47
N ASP A 82 12.76 7.23 -14.38
CA ASP A 82 11.95 6.93 -15.57
C ASP A 82 10.75 6.05 -15.21
N TRP A 83 9.57 6.65 -15.16
CA TRP A 83 8.32 5.96 -14.87
C TRP A 83 8.03 4.79 -15.84
N HIS A 84 8.48 4.87 -17.09
CA HIS A 84 8.27 3.82 -18.09
C HIS A 84 8.99 2.51 -17.76
N THR A 85 9.96 2.53 -16.85
CA THR A 85 10.66 1.33 -16.36
C THR A 85 9.91 0.63 -15.23
N ALA A 86 8.80 1.19 -14.75
CA ALA A 86 8.04 0.63 -13.65
C ALA A 86 7.36 -0.69 -14.02
N LEU A 87 7.50 -1.67 -13.14
CA LEU A 87 6.83 -2.95 -13.24
C LEU A 87 5.47 -2.89 -12.52
N HIS A 88 4.42 -3.22 -13.24
CA HIS A 88 3.06 -3.26 -12.73
C HIS A 88 2.70 -4.70 -12.36
N ASP A 89 2.31 -4.94 -11.11
CA ASP A 89 2.04 -6.29 -10.62
C ASP A 89 0.71 -6.37 -9.85
N ALA A 90 -0.20 -7.22 -10.34
CA ALA A 90 -1.51 -7.42 -9.72
C ALA A 90 -1.41 -8.00 -8.29
N ARG A 91 -0.31 -8.68 -7.96
CA ARG A 91 -0.06 -9.18 -6.59
C ARG A 91 0.10 -8.06 -5.57
N LEU A 92 0.36 -6.81 -6.01
CA LEU A 92 0.47 -5.62 -5.16
C LEU A 92 -0.89 -4.90 -4.97
N CYS A 93 -1.97 -5.37 -5.60
CA CYS A 93 -3.29 -4.75 -5.48
C CYS A 93 -3.83 -4.76 -4.04
N GLU A 94 -4.81 -3.91 -3.78
CA GLU A 94 -5.52 -3.87 -2.50
C GLU A 94 -6.32 -5.15 -2.28
N ILE A 95 -6.78 -5.37 -1.05
CA ILE A 95 -7.71 -6.45 -0.71
C ILE A 95 -8.94 -6.39 -1.61
N ASP A 96 -9.34 -7.52 -2.18
CA ASP A 96 -10.63 -7.62 -2.85
C ASP A 96 -11.75 -7.59 -1.82
N VAL A 97 -12.57 -6.55 -1.87
CA VAL A 97 -13.71 -6.37 -0.97
C VAL A 97 -15.01 -6.98 -1.53
N GLY A 98 -14.95 -7.69 -2.63
CA GLY A 98 -16.07 -8.44 -3.21
C GLY A 98 -17.34 -7.59 -3.31
N LYS A 99 -18.45 -8.08 -2.72
CA LYS A 99 -19.76 -7.41 -2.77
C LYS A 99 -19.82 -6.07 -2.03
N TRP A 100 -18.78 -5.70 -1.28
CA TRP A 100 -18.72 -4.40 -0.61
C TRP A 100 -18.16 -3.29 -1.52
N GLY A 101 -17.58 -3.64 -2.67
CA GLY A 101 -17.01 -2.67 -3.60
C GLY A 101 -17.98 -1.56 -3.99
N GLY A 102 -17.54 -0.31 -3.91
CA GLY A 102 -18.32 0.90 -4.20
C GLY A 102 -19.28 1.36 -3.12
N ARG A 103 -19.55 0.53 -2.10
CA ARG A 103 -20.41 0.86 -0.98
C ARG A 103 -19.64 1.64 0.10
N THR A 104 -20.35 2.39 0.92
CA THR A 104 -19.75 3.05 2.08
C THR A 104 -19.61 2.09 3.27
N TYR A 105 -18.64 2.37 4.15
CA TYR A 105 -18.50 1.63 5.41
C TYR A 105 -19.78 1.71 6.27
N ALA A 106 -20.43 2.88 6.28
CA ALA A 106 -21.66 3.10 7.05
C ALA A 106 -22.82 2.22 6.55
N GLU A 107 -23.03 2.11 5.22
CA GLU A 107 -24.08 1.25 4.64
C GLU A 107 -23.88 -0.20 5.03
N ILE A 108 -22.64 -0.71 4.97
CA ILE A 108 -22.35 -2.11 5.27
C ILE A 108 -22.49 -2.36 6.77
N SER A 109 -21.97 -1.46 7.60
CA SER A 109 -22.08 -1.60 9.07
C SER A 109 -23.53 -1.51 9.57
N ALA A 110 -24.38 -0.75 8.91
CA ALA A 110 -25.81 -0.68 9.22
C ALA A 110 -26.54 -2.02 8.94
N GLU A 111 -26.09 -2.77 7.94
CA GLU A 111 -26.69 -4.07 7.56
C GLU A 111 -26.14 -5.26 8.35
N GLN A 112 -24.85 -5.24 8.67
CA GLN A 112 -24.13 -6.43 9.17
C GLN A 112 -23.50 -6.23 10.56
N GLY A 113 -23.63 -5.04 11.15
CA GLY A 113 -22.90 -4.64 12.34
C GLY A 113 -21.47 -4.20 12.05
N PRO A 114 -20.65 -3.96 13.10
CA PRO A 114 -19.26 -3.52 12.93
C PRO A 114 -18.44 -4.54 12.13
N ILE A 115 -17.84 -4.08 11.03
CA ILE A 115 -17.04 -4.92 10.13
C ILE A 115 -15.53 -4.65 10.26
N VAL A 116 -15.16 -3.66 11.07
CA VAL A 116 -13.76 -3.26 11.31
C VAL A 116 -13.46 -3.40 12.79
N ASP A 117 -12.32 -4.04 13.09
CA ASP A 117 -11.77 -4.11 14.44
C ASP A 117 -11.28 -2.72 14.87
N ALA A 118 -11.77 -2.25 16.03
CA ALA A 118 -11.53 -0.88 16.49
C ALA A 118 -10.07 -0.64 16.94
N GLU A 119 -9.38 -1.69 17.37
CA GLU A 119 -7.99 -1.58 17.85
C GLU A 119 -6.99 -1.57 16.68
N HIS A 120 -7.21 -2.47 15.72
CA HIS A 120 -6.26 -2.70 14.64
C HIS A 120 -6.63 -1.99 13.34
N HIS A 121 -7.86 -1.47 13.24
CA HIS A 121 -8.39 -0.88 11.99
C HIS A 121 -8.26 -1.84 10.79
N LEU A 122 -8.62 -3.10 10.99
CA LEU A 122 -8.65 -4.17 10.01
C LEU A 122 -10.06 -4.74 9.92
N PHE A 123 -10.43 -5.32 8.81
CA PHE A 123 -11.68 -6.05 8.72
C PHE A 123 -11.70 -7.19 9.73
N SER A 124 -12.76 -7.23 10.56
CA SER A 124 -13.08 -8.32 11.48
C SER A 124 -13.98 -9.37 10.82
N THR A 125 -14.59 -9.01 9.68
CA THR A 125 -15.48 -9.87 8.90
C THR A 125 -14.99 -9.93 7.47
N ARG A 126 -14.90 -11.15 6.91
CA ARG A 126 -14.49 -11.36 5.52
C ARG A 126 -15.52 -10.77 4.55
N PRO A 127 -15.11 -9.95 3.56
CA PRO A 127 -16.01 -9.46 2.53
C PRO A 127 -16.66 -10.62 1.76
N PRO A 128 -17.97 -10.62 1.52
CA PRO A 128 -18.63 -11.67 0.77
C PRO A 128 -18.12 -11.75 -0.68
N GLY A 129 -17.55 -12.89 -1.04
CA GLY A 129 -16.91 -13.10 -2.36
C GLY A 129 -15.58 -12.36 -2.52
N GLY A 130 -15.04 -11.82 -1.45
CA GLY A 130 -13.75 -11.11 -1.44
C GLY A 130 -12.61 -11.94 -0.86
N GLU A 131 -11.46 -11.29 -0.76
CA GLU A 131 -10.20 -11.86 -0.27
C GLU A 131 -10.13 -11.81 1.27
N TRP A 132 -9.19 -12.55 1.85
CA TRP A 132 -8.81 -12.43 3.25
C TRP A 132 -7.31 -12.23 3.37
N TYR A 133 -6.83 -11.88 4.55
CA TYR A 133 -5.43 -11.49 4.79
C TYR A 133 -4.43 -12.60 4.48
N ASP A 134 -4.76 -13.86 4.74
CA ASP A 134 -3.93 -15.03 4.37
C ASP A 134 -3.76 -15.17 2.85
N GLY A 135 -4.81 -14.88 2.08
CA GLY A 135 -4.76 -14.81 0.62
C GLY A 135 -3.84 -13.69 0.14
N ILE A 136 -3.95 -12.50 0.77
CA ILE A 136 -3.04 -11.38 0.50
C ILE A 136 -1.59 -11.76 0.81
N ALA A 137 -1.36 -12.40 1.97
CA ALA A 137 -0.01 -12.84 2.35
C ALA A 137 0.56 -13.85 1.34
N THR A 138 -0.26 -14.76 0.82
CA THR A 138 0.13 -15.74 -0.18
C THR A 138 0.60 -15.07 -1.47
N ARG A 139 -0.21 -14.15 -2.05
CA ARG A 139 0.18 -13.47 -3.30
C ARG A 139 1.37 -12.53 -3.12
N LEU A 140 1.46 -11.86 -1.96
CA LEU A 140 2.59 -10.98 -1.66
C LEU A 140 3.88 -11.77 -1.40
N SER A 141 3.82 -12.95 -0.79
CA SER A 141 4.98 -13.84 -0.66
C SER A 141 5.51 -14.25 -2.03
N ALA A 142 4.62 -14.60 -2.97
CA ALA A 142 5.02 -14.91 -4.35
C ALA A 142 5.60 -13.69 -5.09
N TRP A 143 5.16 -12.46 -4.78
CA TRP A 143 5.79 -11.25 -5.29
C TRP A 143 7.18 -11.04 -4.69
N VAL A 144 7.35 -11.21 -3.37
CA VAL A 144 8.65 -11.11 -2.69
C VAL A 144 9.64 -12.10 -3.30
N ASP A 145 9.23 -13.34 -3.55
CA ASP A 145 10.08 -14.34 -4.19
C ASP A 145 10.54 -13.94 -5.60
N THR A 146 9.72 -13.18 -6.33
CA THR A 146 10.11 -12.60 -7.62
C THR A 146 11.06 -11.41 -7.45
N ALA A 147 10.68 -10.46 -6.59
CA ALA A 147 11.36 -9.17 -6.46
C ALA A 147 12.74 -9.29 -5.79
N ARG A 148 12.97 -10.29 -4.93
CA ARG A 148 14.25 -10.49 -4.22
C ARG A 148 15.41 -10.87 -5.13
N HIS A 149 15.16 -11.29 -6.36
CA HIS A 149 16.23 -11.59 -7.33
C HIS A 149 16.90 -10.33 -7.89
N ASP A 150 16.24 -9.17 -7.76
CA ASP A 150 16.82 -7.88 -8.08
C ASP A 150 17.43 -7.28 -6.79
N GLY A 151 18.75 -7.23 -6.71
CA GLY A 151 19.47 -6.75 -5.53
C GLY A 151 19.43 -5.22 -5.32
N ARG A 152 18.81 -4.46 -6.24
CA ARG A 152 18.68 -3.00 -6.13
C ARG A 152 17.72 -2.59 -5.01
N ASP A 153 17.88 -1.36 -4.55
CA ASP A 153 16.84 -0.67 -3.81
C ASP A 153 15.58 -0.56 -4.66
N ARG A 154 14.41 -0.58 -4.03
CA ARG A 154 13.13 -0.54 -4.76
C ARG A 154 12.11 0.38 -4.12
N LEU A 155 11.28 0.97 -4.99
CA LEU A 155 10.08 1.72 -4.59
C LEU A 155 8.84 0.91 -4.97
N VAL A 156 7.93 0.72 -4.01
CA VAL A 156 6.69 -0.07 -4.18
C VAL A 156 5.49 0.79 -3.84
N LEU A 157 4.73 1.20 -4.86
CA LEU A 157 3.47 1.94 -4.70
C LEU A 157 2.30 0.96 -4.60
N MET A 158 1.62 0.97 -3.46
CA MET A 158 0.52 0.04 -3.18
C MET A 158 -0.56 0.66 -2.27
N HIS A 159 -1.21 -0.11 -1.41
CA HIS A 159 -2.47 0.28 -0.79
C HIS A 159 -2.45 0.13 0.73
N GLY A 160 -3.58 0.48 1.37
CA GLY A 160 -3.70 0.52 2.82
C GLY A 160 -3.48 -0.85 3.47
N ILE A 161 -4.33 -1.83 3.17
CA ILE A 161 -4.30 -3.14 3.81
C ILE A 161 -3.16 -4.01 3.25
N SER A 162 -3.03 -4.08 1.93
CA SER A 162 -1.99 -4.93 1.32
C SER A 162 -0.57 -4.49 1.71
N SER A 163 -0.30 -3.17 1.89
CA SER A 163 1.01 -2.72 2.38
C SER A 163 1.29 -3.17 3.83
N ARG A 164 0.26 -3.22 4.68
CA ARG A 164 0.41 -3.70 6.06
C ARG A 164 0.79 -5.17 6.10
N VAL A 165 0.19 -6.00 5.22
CA VAL A 165 0.55 -7.41 5.09
C VAL A 165 1.98 -7.56 4.54
N LEU A 166 2.35 -6.83 3.48
CA LEU A 166 3.72 -6.87 2.94
C LEU A 166 4.75 -6.46 3.99
N ARG A 167 4.51 -5.38 4.71
CA ARG A 167 5.38 -4.90 5.78
C ARG A 167 5.48 -5.94 6.89
N GLY A 168 4.36 -6.57 7.27
CA GLY A 168 4.34 -7.68 8.23
C GLY A 168 5.22 -8.86 7.81
N LEU A 169 5.19 -9.24 6.53
CA LEU A 169 6.04 -10.30 5.98
C LEU A 169 7.53 -9.92 6.02
N LEU A 170 7.87 -8.68 5.64
CA LEU A 170 9.25 -8.21 5.55
C LEU A 170 9.89 -7.93 6.92
N THR A 171 9.08 -7.58 7.93
CA THR A 171 9.54 -7.30 9.31
C THR A 171 9.28 -8.45 10.28
N SER A 172 8.79 -9.58 9.77
CA SER A 172 8.52 -10.79 10.56
C SER A 172 7.56 -10.54 11.73
N VAL A 173 6.51 -9.74 11.51
CA VAL A 173 5.43 -9.55 12.49
C VAL A 173 4.80 -10.91 12.80
N VAL A 174 4.60 -11.20 14.08
CA VAL A 174 4.00 -12.46 14.52
C VAL A 174 2.59 -12.62 13.93
N PRO A 175 2.28 -13.76 13.30
CA PRO A 175 0.94 -14.01 12.76
C PRO A 175 -0.14 -13.97 13.85
N ASP A 176 -1.24 -13.29 13.55
CA ASP A 176 -2.46 -13.31 14.36
C ASP A 176 -3.45 -14.32 13.77
N GLN A 177 -4.05 -15.16 14.60
CA GLN A 177 -4.99 -16.21 14.16
C GLN A 177 -6.23 -15.65 13.46
N ARG A 178 -6.66 -14.42 13.82
CA ARG A 178 -7.81 -13.75 13.20
C ARG A 178 -7.60 -13.47 11.71
N TRP A 179 -6.37 -13.15 11.33
CA TRP A 179 -6.02 -12.77 9.95
C TRP A 179 -5.16 -13.82 9.24
N GLY A 180 -4.66 -14.83 9.95
CA GLY A 180 -3.83 -15.90 9.38
C GLY A 180 -2.42 -15.44 8.95
N CYS A 181 -2.04 -14.20 9.23
CA CYS A 181 -0.72 -13.65 8.92
C CYS A 181 -0.35 -12.49 9.86
N GLY A 182 0.93 -12.08 9.83
CA GLY A 182 1.39 -10.88 10.51
C GLY A 182 1.00 -9.62 9.72
N VAL A 183 0.41 -8.65 10.41
CA VAL A 183 -0.03 -7.39 9.80
C VAL A 183 0.60 -6.22 10.55
N ALA A 184 1.36 -5.37 9.85
CA ALA A 184 2.02 -4.22 10.44
C ALA A 184 1.03 -3.11 10.86
N ALA A 185 1.49 -2.16 11.66
CA ALA A 185 0.70 -1.00 12.08
C ALA A 185 0.19 -0.18 10.87
N ASN A 186 -0.92 0.53 11.09
CA ASN A 186 -1.52 1.35 10.05
C ASN A 186 -0.63 2.53 9.64
N LEU A 187 -0.74 2.93 8.37
CA LEU A 187 -0.18 4.16 7.81
C LEU A 187 -1.30 5.02 7.22
N SER A 188 -1.27 6.32 7.50
CA SER A 188 -2.14 7.29 6.84
C SER A 188 -1.86 7.36 5.33
N GLN A 189 -2.80 7.87 4.55
CA GLN A 189 -2.59 8.08 3.13
C GLN A 189 -1.46 9.08 2.88
N GLY A 190 -0.67 8.84 1.84
CA GLY A 190 0.50 9.65 1.57
C GLY A 190 1.72 9.32 2.44
N SER A 191 1.67 8.25 3.24
CA SER A 191 2.84 7.80 4.00
C SER A 191 3.74 6.88 3.18
N MET A 192 5.03 6.92 3.52
CA MET A 192 6.05 6.02 3.00
C MET A 192 6.95 5.53 4.13
N VAL A 193 7.28 4.26 4.10
CA VAL A 193 8.28 3.63 4.97
C VAL A 193 9.40 3.02 4.16
N MET A 194 10.56 2.87 4.77
CA MET A 194 11.69 2.10 4.26
C MET A 194 11.91 0.88 5.15
N ILE A 195 12.09 -0.28 4.54
CA ILE A 195 12.45 -1.52 5.21
C ILE A 195 13.83 -1.97 4.73
N GLU A 196 14.72 -2.20 5.67
CA GLU A 196 16.05 -2.73 5.46
C GLU A 196 16.39 -3.73 6.57
N ASN A 197 16.90 -4.90 6.22
CA ASN A 197 17.27 -5.95 7.17
C ASN A 197 16.17 -6.28 8.21
N GLY A 198 14.92 -6.31 7.77
CA GLY A 198 13.75 -6.59 8.62
C GLY A 198 13.34 -5.45 9.56
N ARG A 199 13.95 -4.27 9.46
CA ARG A 199 13.63 -3.08 10.27
C ARG A 199 12.91 -2.04 9.43
N GLU A 200 11.83 -1.52 9.96
CA GLU A 200 11.04 -0.46 9.34
C GLU A 200 11.42 0.91 9.90
N THR A 201 11.54 1.88 9.01
CA THR A 201 11.74 3.30 9.32
C THR A 201 10.77 4.14 8.52
N VAL A 202 10.12 5.12 9.14
CA VAL A 202 9.22 6.03 8.44
C VAL A 202 10.05 7.06 7.67
N VAL A 203 9.79 7.21 6.37
CA VAL A 203 10.38 8.22 5.49
C VAL A 203 9.54 9.48 5.51
N VAL A 204 8.22 9.33 5.42
CA VAL A 204 7.27 10.44 5.54
C VAL A 204 5.95 9.95 6.15
N HIS A 205 5.39 10.73 7.05
CA HIS A 205 4.01 10.58 7.51
C HIS A 205 3.09 11.36 6.59
N GLY A 206 2.13 10.68 5.99
CA GLY A 206 1.08 11.35 5.25
C GLY A 206 0.08 12.04 6.17
N ASP A 207 -0.57 13.08 5.68
CA ASP A 207 -1.61 13.85 6.35
C ASP A 207 -3.04 13.35 6.04
N GLY A 208 -3.16 12.34 5.19
CA GLY A 208 -4.44 11.78 4.80
C GLY A 208 -5.12 10.97 5.92
N ALA A 209 -6.43 10.78 5.78
CA ALA A 209 -7.21 10.01 6.75
C ALA A 209 -6.63 8.59 6.93
N ALA A 210 -6.60 8.12 8.17
CA ALA A 210 -6.46 6.71 8.44
C ALA A 210 -7.64 5.95 7.79
N PRO A 211 -7.45 4.70 7.32
CA PRO A 211 -8.59 3.89 6.90
C PRO A 211 -9.56 3.79 8.07
N ALA A 212 -10.84 3.88 7.74
CA ALA A 212 -11.93 3.77 8.70
C ALA A 212 -11.93 2.39 9.36
#